data_b1f27e1e88e45611380f8679c14f9c82
#
_entry.id   b1f27e1e88e45611380f8679c14f9c82
#
_cell.length_a   1.000
_cell.length_b   1.000
_cell.length_c   1.000
_cell.angle_alpha   90.00
_cell.angle_beta   90.00
_cell.angle_gamma   90.00
#
_symmetry.space_group_name_H-M   'P 1'
#
loop_
_entity.id
_entity.type
_entity.pdbx_description
1 polymer ?
#
loop_
_entity_poly.entity_id
_entity_poly.type
_entity_poly.pdbx_seq_one_letter_code
_entity_poly.pdbx_strand_id
1 'polypeptide(L)'
;MLGGTLCTEIVFEGLLDALKVPTSYRRHVLLDQPKIEDYEPIFRDLPPDTVVCGFSLGAIVAAHYADRMSAHRLILIGVNPFADDPANAENRHGLAKDVNALGGAAALSARAPEVFGSTPDQTRAMIYQMADTAADMIDAQTRLALTRPGAVPALARADMPVLAIAGAQDKNAPPNYGKAAAQAAPDGQFVALEGLGHFALLEDPIACATAVTNSTKVENDAN
;
A
#
# COMPACT_ATOMS: atom_id res chain seq x y z
N MET A 1 -0.71 -4.93 -8.61
CA MET A 1 -0.78 -4.61 -7.17
C MET A 1 0.61 -4.65 -6.56
N LEU A 2 0.91 -3.77 -5.60
CA LEU A 2 2.19 -3.70 -4.89
C LEU A 2 1.91 -3.75 -3.38
N GLY A 3 2.39 -4.80 -2.71
CA GLY A 3 2.19 -5.01 -1.26
C GLY A 3 3.06 -4.10 -0.39
N GLY A 4 2.80 -4.11 0.93
CA GLY A 4 3.62 -3.43 1.92
C GLY A 4 4.87 -4.21 2.31
N THR A 5 5.61 -3.68 3.29
CA THR A 5 6.73 -4.42 3.91
C THR A 5 6.22 -5.73 4.50
N LEU A 6 6.93 -6.83 4.23
CA LEU A 6 6.58 -8.18 4.65
C LEU A 6 5.18 -8.64 4.19
N CYS A 7 4.68 -8.11 3.07
CA CYS A 7 3.39 -8.53 2.49
C CYS A 7 3.59 -9.36 1.22
N THR A 8 2.68 -10.31 1.02
CA THR A 8 2.51 -11.06 -0.24
C THR A 8 1.22 -10.61 -0.93
N GLU A 9 0.86 -11.25 -2.07
CA GLU A 9 -0.41 -11.03 -2.78
C GLU A 9 -1.65 -11.22 -1.90
N ILE A 10 -1.56 -12.04 -0.86
CA ILE A 10 -2.66 -12.34 0.07
C ILE A 10 -3.29 -11.06 0.63
N VAL A 11 -2.51 -10.00 0.82
CA VAL A 11 -3.02 -8.72 1.35
C VAL A 11 -4.13 -8.12 0.50
N PHE A 12 -4.20 -8.44 -0.80
CA PHE A 12 -5.19 -7.89 -1.73
C PHE A 12 -6.35 -8.84 -2.04
N GLU A 13 -6.24 -10.14 -1.73
CA GLU A 13 -7.19 -11.14 -2.18
C GLU A 13 -8.63 -10.82 -1.77
N GLY A 14 -8.85 -10.46 -0.50
CA GLY A 14 -10.18 -10.09 -0.02
C GLY A 14 -10.79 -8.88 -0.75
N LEU A 15 -9.99 -7.85 -1.05
CA LEU A 15 -10.41 -6.70 -1.84
C LEU A 15 -10.77 -7.11 -3.27
N LEU A 16 -9.91 -7.90 -3.93
CA LEU A 16 -10.10 -8.31 -5.32
C LEU A 16 -11.30 -9.24 -5.49
N ASP A 17 -11.55 -10.11 -4.51
CA ASP A 17 -12.72 -10.98 -4.48
C ASP A 17 -14.01 -10.16 -4.28
N ALA A 18 -14.01 -9.19 -3.36
CA ALA A 18 -15.15 -8.30 -3.14
C ALA A 18 -15.47 -7.44 -4.37
N LEU A 19 -14.44 -7.01 -5.12
CA LEU A 19 -14.58 -6.30 -6.40
C LEU A 19 -14.86 -7.23 -7.58
N LYS A 20 -14.87 -8.56 -7.38
CA LYS A 20 -15.07 -9.59 -8.41
C LYS A 20 -14.04 -9.50 -9.55
N VAL A 21 -12.81 -9.11 -9.25
CA VAL A 21 -11.72 -9.07 -10.24
C VAL A 21 -11.28 -10.51 -10.56
N PRO A 22 -11.37 -10.97 -11.81
CA PRO A 22 -10.94 -12.32 -12.18
C PRO A 22 -9.45 -12.53 -11.92
N THR A 23 -9.05 -13.73 -11.52
CA THR A 23 -7.64 -14.05 -11.20
C THR A 23 -6.70 -13.84 -12.38
N SER A 24 -7.20 -14.02 -13.61
CA SER A 24 -6.43 -13.75 -14.85
C SER A 24 -6.01 -12.29 -15.03
N TYR A 25 -6.69 -11.36 -14.36
CA TYR A 25 -6.35 -9.92 -14.38
C TYR A 25 -5.54 -9.46 -13.18
N ARG A 26 -5.30 -10.33 -12.19
CA ARG A 26 -4.51 -10.00 -11.00
C ARG A 26 -3.02 -10.11 -11.31
N ARG A 27 -2.28 -9.03 -11.13
CA ARG A 27 -0.81 -8.99 -11.30
C ARG A 27 -0.19 -8.42 -10.03
N HIS A 28 0.58 -9.23 -9.35
CA HIS A 28 1.31 -8.83 -8.14
C HIS A 28 2.77 -8.52 -8.47
N VAL A 29 3.27 -7.42 -7.93
CA VAL A 29 4.67 -6.99 -8.04
C VAL A 29 5.30 -7.16 -6.67
N LEU A 30 6.39 -7.91 -6.59
CA LEU A 30 7.18 -8.07 -5.38
C LEU A 30 8.05 -6.84 -5.15
N LEU A 31 8.16 -6.43 -3.90
CA LEU A 31 9.09 -5.37 -3.50
C LEU A 31 10.42 -6.00 -3.01
N ASP A 32 11.14 -6.59 -3.94
CA ASP A 32 12.40 -7.31 -3.75
C ASP A 32 13.65 -6.51 -4.15
N GLN A 33 13.46 -5.29 -4.70
CA GLN A 33 14.56 -4.42 -5.11
C GLN A 33 14.79 -3.29 -4.10
N PRO A 34 16.06 -2.93 -3.83
CA PRO A 34 16.40 -1.97 -2.79
C PRO A 34 16.25 -0.50 -3.19
N LYS A 35 16.05 -0.22 -4.48
CA LYS A 35 15.97 1.15 -5.01
C LYS A 35 14.65 1.37 -5.72
N ILE A 36 14.13 2.58 -5.60
CA ILE A 36 12.85 2.91 -6.22
C ILE A 36 12.96 2.91 -7.75
N GLU A 37 14.11 3.28 -8.30
CA GLU A 37 14.39 3.31 -9.73
C GLU A 37 14.29 1.93 -10.40
N ASP A 38 14.53 0.86 -9.64
CA ASP A 38 14.48 -0.52 -10.14
C ASP A 38 13.06 -0.95 -10.53
N TYR A 39 12.03 -0.22 -10.07
CA TYR A 39 10.62 -0.48 -10.40
C TYR A 39 10.12 0.30 -11.63
N GLU A 40 10.91 1.22 -12.19
CA GLU A 40 10.50 2.03 -13.36
C GLU A 40 10.00 1.19 -14.54
N PRO A 41 10.65 0.07 -14.93
CA PRO A 41 10.19 -0.72 -16.08
C PRO A 41 8.76 -1.27 -15.91
N ILE A 42 8.32 -1.49 -14.67
CA ILE A 42 6.98 -2.02 -14.37
C ILE A 42 5.89 -0.99 -14.70
N PHE A 43 6.18 0.30 -14.53
CA PHE A 43 5.21 1.37 -14.71
C PHE A 43 5.24 2.00 -16.10
N ARG A 44 6.36 1.84 -16.82
CA ARG A 44 6.58 2.48 -18.13
C ARG A 44 5.61 1.97 -19.21
N ASP A 45 5.35 0.66 -19.24
CA ASP A 45 4.64 -0.01 -20.32
C ASP A 45 3.30 -0.61 -19.85
N LEU A 46 2.64 0.04 -18.88
CA LEU A 46 1.32 -0.39 -18.42
C LEU A 46 0.26 -0.16 -19.50
N PRO A 47 -0.64 -1.14 -19.74
CA PRO A 47 -1.84 -0.90 -20.54
C PRO A 47 -2.67 0.25 -19.96
N PRO A 48 -3.26 1.12 -20.82
CA PRO A 48 -3.99 2.32 -20.34
C PRO A 48 -5.24 2.01 -19.49
N ASP A 49 -5.78 0.79 -19.58
CA ASP A 49 -6.91 0.32 -18.78
C ASP A 49 -6.49 -0.32 -17.44
N THR A 50 -5.20 -0.28 -17.11
CA THR A 50 -4.67 -0.84 -15.86
C THR A 50 -5.09 0.01 -14.67
N VAL A 51 -5.61 -0.64 -13.63
CA VAL A 51 -5.74 -0.06 -12.29
C VAL A 51 -4.52 -0.45 -11.45
N VAL A 52 -3.75 0.53 -11.02
CA VAL A 52 -2.61 0.33 -10.11
C VAL A 52 -3.10 0.48 -8.69
N CYS A 53 -2.87 -0.54 -7.86
CA CYS A 53 -3.21 -0.52 -6.45
C CYS A 53 -1.98 -0.82 -5.60
N GLY A 54 -1.65 0.08 -4.68
CA GLY A 54 -0.55 -0.07 -3.74
C GLY A 54 -1.01 -0.07 -2.29
N PHE A 55 -0.34 -0.84 -1.45
CA PHE A 55 -0.54 -0.85 0.00
C PHE A 55 0.77 -0.51 0.72
N SER A 56 0.73 0.41 1.70
CA SER A 56 1.87 0.77 2.56
C SER A 56 3.11 1.12 1.72
N LEU A 57 4.23 0.40 1.83
CA LEU A 57 5.44 0.62 1.02
C LEU A 57 5.14 0.54 -0.49
N GLY A 58 4.28 -0.40 -0.91
CA GLY A 58 3.85 -0.51 -2.32
C GLY A 58 3.02 0.69 -2.78
N ALA A 59 2.22 1.30 -1.91
CA ALA A 59 1.52 2.54 -2.23
C ALA A 59 2.49 3.71 -2.43
N ILE A 60 3.57 3.75 -1.68
CA ILE A 60 4.61 4.77 -1.82
C ILE A 60 5.34 4.62 -3.16
N VAL A 61 5.71 3.37 -3.53
CA VAL A 61 6.34 3.09 -4.83
C VAL A 61 5.39 3.47 -5.97
N ALA A 62 4.12 3.07 -5.91
CA ALA A 62 3.14 3.42 -6.94
C ALA A 62 2.94 4.95 -7.05
N ALA A 63 2.83 5.65 -5.92
CA ALA A 63 2.70 7.11 -5.90
C ALA A 63 3.92 7.85 -6.49
N HIS A 64 5.12 7.29 -6.33
CA HIS A 64 6.35 7.85 -6.90
C HIS A 64 6.33 7.86 -8.44
N TYR A 65 5.60 6.93 -9.06
CA TYR A 65 5.49 6.83 -10.51
C TYR A 65 4.19 7.44 -11.08
N ALA A 66 3.41 8.17 -10.27
CA ALA A 66 2.14 8.73 -10.69
C ALA A 66 2.22 9.64 -11.93
N ASP A 67 3.35 10.31 -12.14
CA ASP A 67 3.59 11.20 -13.28
C ASP A 67 4.27 10.51 -14.49
N ARG A 68 4.53 9.21 -14.41
CA ARG A 68 5.31 8.46 -15.41
C ARG A 68 4.63 7.15 -15.85
N MET A 69 3.42 6.89 -15.38
CA MET A 69 2.64 5.75 -15.81
C MET A 69 1.36 6.19 -16.54
N SER A 70 0.99 5.42 -17.57
CA SER A 70 -0.30 5.55 -18.21
C SER A 70 -1.22 4.47 -17.63
N ALA A 71 -1.99 4.83 -16.61
CA ALA A 71 -2.92 3.93 -15.94
C ALA A 71 -4.32 4.54 -15.91
N HIS A 72 -5.34 3.68 -15.89
CA HIS A 72 -6.73 4.13 -15.77
C HIS A 72 -6.98 4.81 -14.42
N ARG A 73 -6.34 4.30 -13.36
CA ARG A 73 -6.55 4.78 -11.98
C ARG A 73 -5.42 4.35 -11.07
N LEU A 74 -5.12 5.18 -10.06
CA LEU A 74 -4.18 4.89 -8.98
C LEU A 74 -4.92 4.79 -7.64
N ILE A 75 -4.80 3.66 -6.94
CA ILE A 75 -5.38 3.43 -5.60
C ILE A 75 -4.24 3.26 -4.60
N LEU A 76 -4.21 4.09 -3.59
CA LEU A 76 -3.17 4.16 -2.56
C LEU A 76 -3.77 3.87 -1.18
N ILE A 77 -3.42 2.74 -0.58
CA ILE A 77 -3.96 2.32 0.72
C ILE A 77 -2.86 2.39 1.78
N GLY A 78 -3.08 3.13 2.87
CA GLY A 78 -2.10 3.32 3.94
C GLY A 78 -0.81 3.98 3.42
N VAL A 79 -0.91 4.98 2.55
CA VAL A 79 0.23 5.66 1.91
C VAL A 79 0.83 6.75 2.82
N ASN A 80 2.17 6.82 2.84
CA ASN A 80 2.92 8.00 3.28
C ASN A 80 3.58 8.66 2.06
N PRO A 81 3.07 9.81 1.56
CA PRO A 81 3.59 10.45 0.34
C PRO A 81 4.88 11.23 0.55
N PHE A 82 5.38 11.32 1.78
CA PHE A 82 6.60 12.06 2.11
C PHE A 82 7.83 11.14 2.05
N ALA A 83 9.02 11.73 1.95
CA ALA A 83 10.26 11.01 2.20
C ALA A 83 10.24 10.39 3.62
N ASP A 84 11.02 9.33 3.82
CA ASP A 84 11.08 8.73 5.15
C ASP A 84 11.69 9.72 6.16
N ASP A 85 11.14 9.73 7.37
CA ASP A 85 11.72 10.48 8.47
C ASP A 85 13.00 9.76 8.93
N PRO A 86 14.16 10.42 8.96
CA PRO A 86 15.40 9.82 9.49
C PRO A 86 15.26 9.22 10.89
N ALA A 87 14.35 9.73 11.71
CA ALA A 87 14.04 9.18 13.02
C ALA A 87 13.49 7.73 12.97
N ASN A 88 12.95 7.30 11.83
CA ASN A 88 12.46 5.94 11.64
C ASN A 88 13.57 4.91 11.35
N ALA A 89 14.81 5.35 11.05
CA ALA A 89 15.87 4.48 10.57
C ALA A 89 16.21 3.37 11.56
N GLU A 90 16.33 3.69 12.86
CA GLU A 90 16.63 2.71 13.90
C GLU A 90 15.56 1.62 13.99
N ASN A 91 14.26 2.00 13.95
CA ASN A 91 13.16 1.05 13.99
C ASN A 91 13.13 0.15 12.75
N ARG A 92 13.40 0.70 11.55
CA ARG A 92 13.46 -0.09 10.31
C ARG A 92 14.62 -1.08 10.30
N HIS A 93 15.81 -0.65 10.71
CA HIS A 93 16.98 -1.54 10.85
C HIS A 93 16.75 -2.59 11.94
N GLY A 94 16.11 -2.21 13.05
CA GLY A 94 15.71 -3.13 14.11
C GLY A 94 14.76 -4.21 13.62
N LEU A 95 13.74 -3.84 12.82
CA LEU A 95 12.84 -4.82 12.21
C LEU A 95 13.61 -5.78 11.28
N ALA A 96 14.45 -5.25 10.39
CA ALA A 96 15.22 -6.10 9.48
C ALA A 96 16.14 -7.08 10.23
N LYS A 97 16.82 -6.61 11.26
CA LYS A 97 17.65 -7.45 12.12
C LYS A 97 16.86 -8.58 12.78
N ASP A 98 15.67 -8.27 13.31
CA ASP A 98 14.84 -9.26 13.99
C ASP A 98 14.24 -10.28 13.00
N VAL A 99 13.81 -9.84 11.81
CA VAL A 99 13.32 -10.74 10.75
C VAL A 99 14.42 -11.69 10.30
N ASN A 100 15.63 -11.18 10.05
CA ASN A 100 16.78 -12.00 9.65
C ASN A 100 17.22 -13.01 10.75
N ALA A 101 16.99 -12.70 12.01
CA ALA A 101 17.37 -13.55 13.11
C ALA A 101 16.30 -14.55 13.55
N LEU A 102 15.02 -14.18 13.46
CA LEU A 102 13.91 -14.90 14.09
C LEU A 102 12.84 -15.38 13.08
N GLY A 103 12.87 -14.88 11.84
CA GLY A 103 11.78 -15.01 10.86
C GLY A 103 10.75 -13.89 10.99
N GLY A 104 9.92 -13.74 9.94
CA GLY A 104 8.98 -12.63 9.82
C GLY A 104 7.88 -12.64 10.87
N ALA A 105 7.24 -13.79 11.08
CA ALA A 105 6.16 -13.95 12.06
C ALA A 105 6.62 -13.66 13.49
N ALA A 106 7.76 -14.20 13.91
CA ALA A 106 8.30 -13.98 15.25
C ALA A 106 8.69 -12.52 15.48
N ALA A 107 9.34 -11.88 14.49
CA ALA A 107 9.73 -10.47 14.57
C ALA A 107 8.51 -9.54 14.66
N LEU A 108 7.43 -9.81 13.89
CA LEU A 108 6.20 -9.01 13.97
C LEU A 108 5.39 -9.32 15.22
N SER A 109 5.32 -10.57 15.67
CA SER A 109 4.63 -10.94 16.90
C SER A 109 5.21 -10.22 18.12
N ALA A 110 6.54 -10.11 18.20
CA ALA A 110 7.21 -9.37 19.26
C ALA A 110 6.87 -7.86 19.28
N ARG A 111 6.48 -7.30 18.12
CA ARG A 111 6.05 -5.90 17.98
C ARG A 111 4.55 -5.70 18.19
N ALA A 112 3.78 -6.78 18.32
CA ALA A 112 2.35 -6.79 18.57
C ALA A 112 1.57 -5.75 17.73
N PRO A 113 1.53 -5.90 16.40
CA PRO A 113 0.85 -4.93 15.54
C PRO A 113 -0.60 -4.77 15.96
N GLU A 114 -1.04 -3.52 16.08
CA GLU A 114 -2.45 -3.24 16.33
C GLU A 114 -3.27 -3.65 15.11
N VAL A 115 -4.32 -4.38 15.36
CA VAL A 115 -5.25 -4.90 14.35
C VAL A 115 -6.66 -4.63 14.82
N PHE A 116 -7.47 -4.12 13.93
CA PHE A 116 -8.86 -3.74 14.13
C PHE A 116 -9.81 -4.65 13.34
N GLY A 117 -11.06 -4.23 13.16
CA GLY A 117 -12.06 -5.00 12.44
C GLY A 117 -12.69 -6.11 13.28
N SER A 118 -13.50 -6.97 12.64
CA SER A 118 -14.33 -7.98 13.31
C SER A 118 -13.60 -9.28 13.66
N THR A 119 -12.46 -9.56 13.01
CA THR A 119 -11.71 -10.83 13.15
C THR A 119 -10.22 -10.61 13.41
N PRO A 120 -9.83 -9.89 14.48
CA PRO A 120 -8.44 -9.44 14.67
C PRO A 120 -7.43 -10.59 14.79
N ASP A 121 -7.82 -11.74 15.34
CA ASP A 121 -6.92 -12.88 15.45
C ASP A 121 -6.64 -13.56 14.11
N GLN A 122 -7.65 -13.65 13.23
CA GLN A 122 -7.46 -14.15 11.88
C GLN A 122 -6.58 -13.19 11.07
N THR A 123 -6.82 -11.89 11.19
CA THR A 123 -6.00 -10.86 10.54
C THR A 123 -4.55 -10.94 10.99
N ARG A 124 -4.26 -11.09 12.30
CA ARG A 124 -2.90 -11.30 12.80
C ARG A 124 -2.25 -12.54 12.22
N ALA A 125 -2.98 -13.66 12.18
CA ALA A 125 -2.47 -14.91 11.61
C ALA A 125 -2.07 -14.73 10.15
N MET A 126 -2.86 -14.03 9.34
CA MET A 126 -2.54 -13.71 7.94
C MET A 126 -1.31 -12.80 7.83
N ILE A 127 -1.20 -11.77 8.68
CA ILE A 127 -0.03 -10.88 8.73
C ILE A 127 1.24 -11.70 9.02
N TYR A 128 1.21 -12.58 10.00
CA TYR A 128 2.38 -13.40 10.35
C TYR A 128 2.74 -14.41 9.26
N GLN A 129 1.75 -15.03 8.63
CA GLN A 129 1.98 -15.93 7.50
C GLN A 129 2.64 -15.21 6.31
N MET A 130 2.15 -14.03 5.95
CA MET A 130 2.75 -13.22 4.90
C MET A 130 4.17 -12.81 5.26
N ALA A 131 4.41 -12.42 6.52
CA ALA A 131 5.71 -11.98 6.98
C ALA A 131 6.77 -13.08 6.90
N ASP A 132 6.44 -14.32 7.23
CA ASP A 132 7.35 -15.46 7.06
C ASP A 132 7.64 -15.72 5.59
N THR A 133 6.61 -15.66 4.73
CA THR A 133 6.76 -15.88 3.29
C THR A 133 7.62 -14.79 2.63
N ALA A 134 7.52 -13.55 3.11
CA ALA A 134 8.20 -12.39 2.54
C ALA A 134 9.52 -12.02 3.27
N ALA A 135 9.97 -12.84 4.22
CA ALA A 135 11.09 -12.53 5.09
C ALA A 135 12.39 -12.21 4.31
N ASP A 136 12.66 -12.95 3.26
CA ASP A 136 13.88 -12.78 2.44
C ASP A 136 13.98 -11.41 1.75
N MET A 137 12.85 -10.68 1.63
CA MET A 137 12.82 -9.36 1.01
C MET A 137 13.09 -8.21 1.99
N ILE A 138 13.21 -8.47 3.29
CA ILE A 138 13.24 -7.42 4.32
C ILE A 138 14.37 -6.42 4.15
N ASP A 139 15.57 -6.86 3.76
CA ASP A 139 16.72 -5.97 3.59
C ASP A 139 16.53 -5.02 2.39
N ALA A 140 15.99 -5.53 1.28
CA ALA A 140 15.66 -4.71 0.12
C ALA A 140 14.55 -3.70 0.47
N GLN A 141 13.48 -4.15 1.12
CA GLN A 141 12.36 -3.32 1.54
C GLN A 141 12.78 -2.24 2.56
N THR A 142 13.66 -2.58 3.49
CA THR A 142 14.22 -1.62 4.46
C THR A 142 15.02 -0.53 3.74
N ARG A 143 15.89 -0.92 2.82
CA ARG A 143 16.70 0.02 2.05
C ARG A 143 15.83 0.91 1.15
N LEU A 144 14.87 0.32 0.45
CA LEU A 144 13.88 1.03 -0.35
C LEU A 144 13.11 2.06 0.49
N ALA A 145 12.62 1.66 1.67
CA ALA A 145 11.88 2.55 2.56
C ALA A 145 12.72 3.74 3.03
N LEU A 146 13.98 3.51 3.41
CA LEU A 146 14.89 4.55 3.94
C LEU A 146 15.37 5.55 2.86
N THR A 147 15.51 5.10 1.61
CA THR A 147 16.14 5.90 0.55
C THR A 147 15.16 6.52 -0.44
N ARG A 148 13.88 6.13 -0.36
CA ARG A 148 12.86 6.66 -1.28
C ARG A 148 12.68 8.17 -1.13
N PRO A 149 12.54 8.90 -2.22
CA PRO A 149 12.13 10.31 -2.18
C PRO A 149 10.65 10.41 -1.81
N GLY A 150 10.19 11.62 -1.51
CA GLY A 150 8.75 11.91 -1.40
C GLY A 150 8.05 11.82 -2.74
N ALA A 151 6.79 11.37 -2.74
CA ALA A 151 5.97 11.19 -3.94
C ALA A 151 5.07 12.40 -4.27
N VAL A 152 4.98 13.40 -3.40
CA VAL A 152 4.12 14.59 -3.60
C VAL A 152 4.35 15.27 -4.96
N PRO A 153 5.60 15.48 -5.45
CA PRO A 153 5.80 16.08 -6.76
C PRO A 153 5.30 15.23 -7.92
N ALA A 154 5.36 13.90 -7.82
CA ALA A 154 4.83 13.00 -8.85
C ALA A 154 3.29 12.99 -8.83
N LEU A 155 2.69 12.91 -7.64
CA LEU A 155 1.23 13.00 -7.49
C LEU A 155 0.66 14.32 -8.05
N ALA A 156 1.37 15.43 -7.88
CA ALA A 156 0.95 16.74 -8.42
C ALA A 156 0.90 16.80 -9.96
N ARG A 157 1.50 15.84 -10.63
CA ARG A 157 1.52 15.70 -12.10
C ARG A 157 0.85 14.43 -12.59
N ALA A 158 0.07 13.77 -11.75
CA ALA A 158 -0.67 12.59 -12.15
C ALA A 158 -1.79 12.94 -13.15
N ASP A 159 -1.84 12.21 -14.26
CA ASP A 159 -2.85 12.41 -15.31
C ASP A 159 -4.09 11.50 -15.13
N MET A 160 -4.08 10.63 -14.10
CA MET A 160 -5.19 9.73 -13.78
C MET A 160 -5.81 10.08 -12.44
N PRO A 161 -7.07 9.65 -12.18
CA PRO A 161 -7.70 9.75 -10.88
C PRO A 161 -6.90 9.01 -9.79
N VAL A 162 -6.71 9.64 -8.63
CA VAL A 162 -5.98 9.10 -7.48
C VAL A 162 -6.93 8.95 -6.30
N LEU A 163 -7.14 7.72 -5.86
CA LEU A 163 -7.88 7.42 -4.63
C LEU A 163 -6.91 7.04 -3.52
N ALA A 164 -6.89 7.81 -2.45
CA ALA A 164 -6.18 7.44 -1.22
C ALA A 164 -7.17 6.92 -0.16
N ILE A 165 -6.87 5.77 0.43
CA ILE A 165 -7.66 5.14 1.48
C ILE A 165 -6.77 4.95 2.71
N ALA A 166 -7.28 5.25 3.91
CA ALA A 166 -6.59 4.97 5.17
C ALA A 166 -7.58 4.46 6.22
N GLY A 167 -7.16 3.54 7.08
CA GLY A 167 -7.90 3.26 8.30
C GLY A 167 -7.84 4.46 9.24
N ALA A 168 -8.96 4.81 9.89
CA ALA A 168 -9.02 5.97 10.78
C ALA A 168 -8.12 5.82 12.02
N GLN A 169 -7.80 4.57 12.42
CA GLN A 169 -6.89 4.22 13.51
C GLN A 169 -5.47 3.88 13.06
N ASP A 170 -5.14 4.06 11.77
CA ASP A 170 -3.79 3.78 11.26
C ASP A 170 -2.75 4.72 11.90
N LYS A 171 -1.81 4.13 12.68
CA LYS A 171 -0.70 4.84 13.31
C LYS A 171 0.59 4.77 12.49
N ASN A 172 0.70 3.84 11.54
CA ASN A 172 1.87 3.70 10.67
C ASN A 172 1.85 4.68 9.50
N ALA A 173 0.66 4.86 8.90
CA ALA A 173 0.40 5.87 7.89
C ALA A 173 -0.91 6.62 8.26
N PRO A 174 -0.86 7.55 9.20
CA PRO A 174 -2.03 8.25 9.70
C PRO A 174 -2.87 8.88 8.57
N PRO A 175 -4.20 9.00 8.75
CA PRO A 175 -5.12 9.49 7.71
C PRO A 175 -4.73 10.82 7.06
N ASN A 176 -4.03 11.70 7.78
CA ASN A 176 -3.52 12.96 7.24
C ASN A 176 -2.50 12.76 6.11
N TYR A 177 -1.78 11.61 6.06
CA TYR A 177 -0.86 11.28 4.96
C TYR A 177 -1.64 10.90 3.70
N GLY A 178 -2.65 10.04 3.82
CA GLY A 178 -3.54 9.72 2.69
C GLY A 178 -4.25 10.96 2.16
N LYS A 179 -4.74 11.83 3.08
CA LYS A 179 -5.33 13.12 2.71
C LYS A 179 -4.35 14.02 1.96
N ALA A 180 -3.08 14.09 2.39
CA ALA A 180 -2.05 14.86 1.71
C ALA A 180 -1.74 14.28 0.31
N ALA A 181 -1.72 12.95 0.15
CA ALA A 181 -1.54 12.30 -1.15
C ALA A 181 -2.67 12.66 -2.12
N ALA A 182 -3.92 12.58 -1.69
CA ALA A 182 -5.09 12.95 -2.50
C ALA A 182 -5.09 14.44 -2.83
N GLN A 183 -4.79 15.31 -1.88
CA GLN A 183 -4.74 16.76 -2.11
C GLN A 183 -3.61 17.19 -3.07
N ALA A 184 -2.57 16.40 -3.19
CA ALA A 184 -1.49 16.67 -4.13
C ALA A 184 -1.89 16.38 -5.58
N ALA A 185 -2.76 15.38 -5.82
CA ALA A 185 -3.16 14.99 -7.16
C ALA A 185 -4.26 15.92 -7.72
N PRO A 186 -4.22 16.26 -9.03
CA PRO A 186 -5.24 17.10 -9.67
C PRO A 186 -6.66 16.53 -9.55
N ASP A 187 -6.81 15.20 -9.69
CA ASP A 187 -8.06 14.46 -9.48
C ASP A 187 -7.86 13.47 -8.32
N GLY A 188 -7.76 14.00 -7.11
CA GLY A 188 -7.48 13.23 -5.92
C GLY A 188 -8.68 13.14 -4.98
N GLN A 189 -9.01 11.93 -4.56
CA GLN A 189 -10.05 11.63 -3.57
C GLN A 189 -9.46 10.93 -2.34
N PHE A 190 -9.98 11.23 -1.15
CA PHE A 190 -9.54 10.61 0.10
C PHE A 190 -10.73 10.00 0.85
N VAL A 191 -10.55 8.78 1.34
CA VAL A 191 -11.51 8.07 2.18
C VAL A 191 -10.83 7.57 3.45
N ALA A 192 -11.36 7.93 4.62
CA ALA A 192 -11.01 7.32 5.89
C ALA A 192 -12.02 6.21 6.23
N LEU A 193 -11.54 5.04 6.64
CA LEU A 193 -12.36 3.91 7.04
C LEU A 193 -12.40 3.83 8.56
N GLU A 194 -13.57 4.17 9.11
CA GLU A 194 -13.80 4.15 10.56
C GLU A 194 -13.66 2.73 11.13
N GLY A 195 -13.06 2.61 12.32
CA GLY A 195 -12.87 1.33 12.99
C GLY A 195 -11.76 0.43 12.40
N LEU A 196 -10.97 0.92 11.44
CA LEU A 196 -9.89 0.17 10.79
C LEU A 196 -8.54 0.81 11.03
N GLY A 197 -7.49 -0.01 11.03
CA GLY A 197 -6.09 0.38 11.21
C GLY A 197 -5.28 0.29 9.92
N HIS A 198 -3.97 0.01 10.10
CA HIS A 198 -3.03 -0.04 8.97
C HIS A 198 -3.36 -1.15 7.97
N PHE A 199 -3.81 -2.30 8.46
CA PHE A 199 -4.15 -3.46 7.64
C PHE A 199 -5.61 -3.47 7.20
N ALA A 200 -6.19 -2.30 6.88
CA ALA A 200 -7.59 -2.16 6.47
C ALA A 200 -8.02 -3.17 5.39
N LEU A 201 -7.12 -3.53 4.47
CA LEU A 201 -7.34 -4.55 3.42
C LEU A 201 -7.67 -5.95 3.98
N LEU A 202 -7.13 -6.30 5.14
CA LEU A 202 -7.35 -7.58 5.83
C LEU A 202 -8.42 -7.46 6.93
N GLU A 203 -8.53 -6.28 7.53
CA GLU A 203 -9.45 -5.99 8.62
C GLU A 203 -10.91 -5.92 8.14
N ASP A 204 -11.15 -5.26 7.00
CA ASP A 204 -12.45 -5.20 6.32
C ASP A 204 -12.27 -4.96 4.81
N PRO A 205 -12.04 -6.03 4.02
CA PRO A 205 -11.89 -5.91 2.57
C PRO A 205 -13.16 -5.40 1.86
N ILE A 206 -14.35 -5.60 2.46
CA ILE A 206 -15.61 -5.14 1.88
C ILE A 206 -15.74 -3.62 2.02
N ALA A 207 -15.37 -3.06 3.17
CA ALA A 207 -15.31 -1.61 3.35
C ALA A 207 -14.33 -0.96 2.36
N CYS A 208 -13.15 -1.58 2.15
CA CYS A 208 -12.20 -1.12 1.13
C CYS A 208 -12.79 -1.19 -0.28
N ALA A 209 -13.46 -2.29 -0.66
CA ALA A 209 -14.12 -2.45 -1.96
C ALA A 209 -15.23 -1.42 -2.18
N THR A 210 -16.00 -1.13 -1.12
CA THR A 210 -17.05 -0.12 -1.15
C THR A 210 -16.47 1.27 -1.41
N ALA A 211 -15.36 1.64 -0.74
CA ALA A 211 -14.66 2.90 -0.98
C ALA A 211 -14.17 3.02 -2.43
N VAL A 212 -13.59 1.96 -2.99
CA VAL A 212 -13.16 1.91 -4.39
C VAL A 212 -14.34 2.09 -5.35
N THR A 213 -15.45 1.39 -5.12
CA THR A 213 -16.62 1.42 -6.00
C THR A 213 -17.34 2.77 -5.97
N ASN A 214 -17.48 3.37 -4.78
CA ASN A 214 -18.20 4.64 -4.65
C ASN A 214 -17.42 5.81 -5.28
N SER A 215 -16.09 5.77 -5.23
CA SER A 215 -15.27 6.79 -5.85
C SER A 215 -15.30 6.74 -7.40
N THR A 216 -15.58 5.59 -8.01
CA THR A 216 -15.81 5.48 -9.48
C THR A 216 -17.18 6.00 -9.91
N LYS A 217 -18.18 5.99 -9.05
CA LYS A 217 -19.53 6.52 -9.39
C LYS A 217 -19.53 8.04 -9.50
N VAL A 218 -18.76 8.72 -8.66
CA VAL A 218 -18.64 10.19 -8.69
C VAL A 218 -18.05 10.67 -10.02
N GLU A 219 -17.14 9.89 -10.63
CA GLU A 219 -16.56 10.20 -11.95
C GLU A 219 -17.60 10.08 -13.10
N ASN A 220 -18.50 9.09 -13.00
CA ASN A 220 -19.52 8.87 -14.05
C ASN A 220 -20.69 9.86 -13.99
N ASP A 221 -20.98 10.42 -12.82
CA ASP A 221 -22.04 11.42 -12.63
C ASP A 221 -21.59 12.86 -12.96
N ALA A 222 -20.29 13.07 -13.15
CA ALA A 222 -19.68 14.37 -13.47
C ALA A 222 -19.44 14.60 -14.98
N ASN A 223 -19.71 13.61 -15.82
CA ASN A 223 -19.64 13.66 -17.28
C ASN A 223 -21.05 13.59 -17.88
#